data_8c61acbdb529a14911a61291dc674972
#
_entry.id   8c61acbdb529a14911a61291dc674972
#
_cell.length_a   1.000
_cell.length_b   1.000
_cell.length_c   1.000
_cell.angle_alpha   90.00
_cell.angle_beta   90.00
_cell.angle_gamma   90.00
#
_symmetry.space_group_name_H-M   'P 1'
#
loop_
_entity.id
_entity.type
_entity.pdbx_description
1 polymer ?
#
loop_
_entity_poly.entity_id
_entity_poly.type
_entity_poly.pdbx_seq_one_letter_code
_entity_poly.pdbx_strand_id
1 'polypeptide(L)'
;MQGNYRRLIKEKNRAVFQLFELIAEAPKYELWTDNKSYIMMQSNENTPIWIWLDEKISDNIQAQYHIVDIMKERISKNPNVHFNAVPDSFSTVIPYLENEVNKKVATVMQMNVYVWKSSPIINKKGNMIPANDKYAVEMQKLLIQLVKDGEHEDMPVETAKQVVDSMITSQNVFLWKDEGEICSMAMIAHRGEHFTRINTVVTDRSKRGKGYAGMLASEMCRNEQQNENEIMLYADADNPASNRLYQRIGFEQVGQIAEYKMGKKFHT
;
A
#
# COMPACT_ATOMS: atom_id res chain seq x y z
N MET A 1 -19.55 11.32 -15.13
CA MET A 1 -18.78 10.18 -15.70
C MET A 1 -17.88 9.46 -14.69
N GLN A 2 -17.75 9.90 -13.45
CA GLN A 2 -16.78 9.39 -12.45
C GLN A 2 -17.13 8.03 -11.80
N GLY A 3 -18.31 7.48 -11.96
CA GLY A 3 -18.75 6.30 -11.18
C GLY A 3 -18.68 4.93 -11.88
N ASN A 4 -18.26 4.84 -13.15
CA ASN A 4 -18.43 3.59 -13.92
C ASN A 4 -17.24 2.60 -13.80
N TYR A 5 -16.04 3.06 -13.40
CA TYR A 5 -14.87 2.21 -13.25
C TYR A 5 -15.04 1.12 -12.17
N ARG A 6 -15.81 1.41 -11.09
CA ARG A 6 -16.06 0.46 -10.00
C ARG A 6 -16.73 -0.83 -10.47
N ARG A 7 -17.51 -0.78 -11.56
CA ARG A 7 -18.19 -1.96 -12.13
C ARG A 7 -17.25 -2.91 -12.86
N LEU A 8 -16.09 -2.41 -13.28
CA LEU A 8 -15.09 -3.21 -14.00
C LEU A 8 -14.28 -4.07 -13.03
N ILE A 9 -14.05 -3.58 -11.81
CA ILE A 9 -13.27 -4.28 -10.80
C ILE A 9 -14.16 -5.33 -10.14
N LYS A 10 -13.91 -6.62 -10.47
CA LYS A 10 -14.60 -7.74 -9.84
C LYS A 10 -14.36 -7.72 -8.32
N GLU A 11 -15.33 -8.21 -7.55
CA GLU A 11 -15.27 -8.24 -6.09
C GLU A 11 -13.94 -8.82 -5.56
N LYS A 12 -13.48 -9.94 -6.14
CA LYS A 12 -12.20 -10.57 -5.77
C LYS A 12 -10.96 -9.66 -5.91
N ASN A 13 -11.04 -8.60 -6.74
CA ASN A 13 -9.94 -7.68 -7.01
C ASN A 13 -10.08 -6.35 -6.26
N ARG A 14 -11.19 -6.11 -5.53
CA ARG A 14 -11.42 -4.83 -4.85
C ARG A 14 -10.35 -4.50 -3.84
N ALA A 15 -9.92 -5.47 -3.03
CA ALA A 15 -8.86 -5.26 -2.05
C ALA A 15 -7.53 -4.90 -2.73
N VAL A 16 -7.20 -5.52 -3.87
CA VAL A 16 -5.96 -5.23 -4.63
C VAL A 16 -5.94 -3.78 -5.09
N PHE A 17 -7.09 -3.25 -5.51
CA PHE A 17 -7.23 -1.90 -6.05
C PHE A 17 -7.93 -0.92 -5.11
N GLN A 18 -7.85 -1.17 -3.79
CA GLN A 18 -8.45 -0.29 -2.78
C GLN A 18 -7.97 1.17 -2.90
N LEU A 19 -6.75 1.39 -3.35
CA LEU A 19 -6.20 2.74 -3.55
C LEU A 19 -6.97 3.56 -4.60
N PHE A 20 -7.76 2.95 -5.48
CA PHE A 20 -8.65 3.69 -6.37
C PHE A 20 -9.73 4.45 -5.59
N GLU A 21 -10.22 3.91 -4.48
CA GLU A 21 -11.16 4.63 -3.61
C GLU A 21 -10.50 5.90 -3.05
N LEU A 22 -9.31 5.76 -2.48
CA LEU A 22 -8.54 6.88 -1.93
C LEU A 22 -8.19 7.92 -3.00
N ILE A 23 -7.77 7.50 -4.19
CA ILE A 23 -7.47 8.42 -5.31
C ILE A 23 -8.73 9.18 -5.72
N ALA A 24 -9.89 8.52 -5.77
CA ALA A 24 -11.16 9.14 -6.15
C ALA A 24 -11.71 10.14 -5.10
N GLU A 25 -11.24 10.10 -3.86
CA GLU A 25 -11.56 11.07 -2.81
C GLU A 25 -10.73 12.36 -2.93
N ALA A 26 -9.64 12.35 -3.71
CA ALA A 26 -8.83 13.54 -3.92
C ALA A 26 -9.63 14.63 -4.63
N PRO A 27 -9.46 15.93 -4.29
CA PRO A 27 -10.20 17.05 -4.90
C PRO A 27 -10.01 17.11 -6.43
N LYS A 28 -8.88 16.61 -6.92
CA LYS A 28 -8.58 16.44 -8.35
C LYS A 28 -7.81 15.13 -8.48
N TYR A 29 -8.16 14.36 -9.50
CA TYR A 29 -7.41 13.18 -9.91
C TYR A 29 -7.57 12.98 -11.42
N GLU A 30 -6.66 12.24 -12.01
CA GLU A 30 -6.75 11.85 -13.40
C GLU A 30 -7.25 10.41 -13.50
N LEU A 31 -8.14 10.17 -14.45
CA LEU A 31 -8.72 8.86 -14.77
C LEU A 31 -8.66 8.63 -16.27
N TRP A 32 -8.00 7.56 -16.66
CA TRP A 32 -7.97 7.06 -18.03
C TRP A 32 -8.57 5.67 -18.08
N THR A 33 -9.49 5.44 -19.00
CA THR A 33 -10.18 4.16 -19.15
C THR A 33 -10.89 4.09 -20.49
N ASP A 34 -10.95 2.91 -21.08
CA ASP A 34 -11.85 2.59 -22.19
C ASP A 34 -13.21 2.05 -21.71
N ASN A 35 -13.47 2.06 -20.40
CA ASN A 35 -14.63 1.47 -19.73
C ASN A 35 -14.81 -0.02 -19.96
N LYS A 36 -13.75 -0.76 -20.32
CA LYS A 36 -13.80 -2.19 -20.62
C LYS A 36 -12.54 -2.95 -20.21
N SER A 37 -11.37 -2.50 -20.68
CA SER A 37 -10.16 -3.30 -20.65
C SER A 37 -9.12 -2.78 -19.65
N TYR A 38 -9.16 -1.50 -19.29
CA TYR A 38 -8.24 -0.91 -18.34
C TYR A 38 -8.83 0.27 -17.58
N ILE A 39 -8.24 0.52 -16.42
CA ILE A 39 -8.41 1.70 -15.58
C ILE A 39 -7.03 2.16 -15.15
N MET A 40 -6.71 3.42 -15.34
CA MET A 40 -5.52 4.05 -14.78
C MET A 40 -5.94 5.27 -13.98
N MET A 41 -5.43 5.42 -12.77
CA MET A 41 -5.76 6.55 -11.90
C MET A 41 -4.51 7.12 -11.23
N GLN A 42 -4.49 8.44 -11.07
CA GLN A 42 -3.42 9.18 -10.42
C GLN A 42 -3.99 10.38 -9.67
N SER A 43 -3.64 10.57 -8.40
CA SER A 43 -4.13 11.70 -7.60
C SER A 43 -3.41 13.01 -7.95
N ASN A 44 -2.12 12.97 -8.28
CA ASN A 44 -1.33 14.09 -8.79
C ASN A 44 -0.05 13.58 -9.47
N GLU A 45 0.67 14.45 -10.17
CA GLU A 45 1.85 14.09 -10.98
C GLU A 45 3.04 13.49 -10.22
N ASN A 46 3.08 13.65 -8.89
CA ASN A 46 4.15 13.13 -8.02
C ASN A 46 3.78 11.81 -7.34
N THR A 47 2.55 11.32 -7.53
CA THR A 47 2.11 10.04 -6.97
C THR A 47 2.18 8.92 -8.00
N PRO A 48 2.30 7.65 -7.58
CA PRO A 48 2.24 6.52 -8.50
C PRO A 48 0.93 6.46 -9.28
N ILE A 49 1.00 5.99 -10.52
CA ILE A 49 -0.19 5.64 -11.31
C ILE A 49 -0.61 4.22 -10.93
N TRP A 50 -1.85 4.07 -10.52
CA TRP A 50 -2.47 2.76 -10.28
C TRP A 50 -3.15 2.27 -11.53
N ILE A 51 -2.88 1.01 -11.93
CA ILE A 51 -3.30 0.42 -13.20
C ILE A 51 -4.02 -0.89 -12.94
N TRP A 52 -5.31 -0.93 -13.26
CA TRP A 52 -6.07 -2.17 -13.39
C TRP A 52 -6.18 -2.55 -14.86
N LEU A 53 -5.94 -3.81 -15.16
CA LEU A 53 -6.07 -4.40 -16.50
C LEU A 53 -7.02 -5.60 -16.43
N ASP A 54 -7.89 -5.73 -17.43
CA ASP A 54 -8.73 -6.92 -17.57
C ASP A 54 -7.87 -8.17 -17.83
N GLU A 55 -8.36 -9.34 -17.41
CA GLU A 55 -7.66 -10.62 -17.59
C GLU A 55 -7.37 -10.95 -19.07
N LYS A 56 -8.14 -10.36 -20.00
CA LYS A 56 -8.00 -10.52 -21.46
C LYS A 56 -7.30 -9.34 -22.14
N ILE A 57 -6.57 -8.53 -21.40
CA ILE A 57 -5.86 -7.38 -21.95
C ILE A 57 -4.88 -7.79 -23.05
N SER A 58 -4.30 -9.00 -22.99
CA SER A 58 -3.44 -9.57 -24.02
C SER A 58 -4.10 -9.68 -25.38
N ASP A 59 -5.43 -9.84 -25.42
CA ASP A 59 -6.20 -9.96 -26.64
C ASP A 59 -6.60 -8.60 -27.23
N ASN A 60 -6.36 -7.50 -26.50
CA ASN A 60 -6.72 -6.15 -26.88
C ASN A 60 -5.48 -5.27 -27.13
N ILE A 61 -4.85 -5.45 -28.28
CA ILE A 61 -3.62 -4.74 -28.63
C ILE A 61 -3.81 -3.21 -28.71
N GLN A 62 -5.00 -2.75 -29.12
CA GLN A 62 -5.28 -1.31 -29.18
C GLN A 62 -5.31 -0.69 -27.78
N ALA A 63 -5.90 -1.37 -26.79
CA ALA A 63 -5.88 -0.93 -25.41
C ALA A 63 -4.45 -0.91 -24.85
N GLN A 64 -3.62 -1.90 -25.17
CA GLN A 64 -2.21 -1.94 -24.75
C GLN A 64 -1.43 -0.74 -25.29
N TYR A 65 -1.56 -0.40 -26.59
CA TYR A 65 -0.92 0.79 -27.17
C TYR A 65 -1.41 2.07 -26.51
N HIS A 66 -2.71 2.22 -26.27
CA HIS A 66 -3.25 3.40 -25.61
C HIS A 66 -2.73 3.57 -24.16
N ILE A 67 -2.63 2.47 -23.41
CA ILE A 67 -2.00 2.45 -22.08
C ILE A 67 -0.55 2.94 -22.18
N VAL A 68 0.21 2.41 -23.12
CA VAL A 68 1.61 2.79 -23.34
C VAL A 68 1.74 4.27 -23.71
N ASP A 69 0.86 4.83 -24.54
CA ASP A 69 0.88 6.25 -24.90
C ASP A 69 0.64 7.14 -23.66
N ILE A 70 -0.32 6.78 -22.79
CA ILE A 70 -0.55 7.49 -21.53
C ILE A 70 0.71 7.41 -20.65
N MET A 71 1.30 6.22 -20.49
CA MET A 71 2.49 6.04 -19.68
C MET A 71 3.69 6.85 -20.23
N LYS A 72 3.90 6.87 -21.53
CA LYS A 72 4.94 7.69 -22.20
C LYS A 72 4.76 9.18 -21.89
N GLU A 73 3.54 9.67 -21.99
CA GLU A 73 3.23 11.08 -21.66
C GLU A 73 3.61 11.36 -20.20
N ARG A 74 3.25 10.48 -19.27
CA ARG A 74 3.57 10.64 -17.84
C ARG A 74 5.06 10.55 -17.57
N ILE A 75 5.76 9.62 -18.15
CA ILE A 75 7.22 9.49 -18.06
C ILE A 75 7.93 10.73 -18.61
N SER A 76 7.39 11.34 -19.67
CA SER A 76 7.97 12.56 -20.25
C SER A 76 7.83 13.77 -19.30
N LYS A 77 6.73 13.86 -18.55
CA LYS A 77 6.47 14.91 -17.55
C LYS A 77 7.23 14.66 -16.25
N ASN A 78 7.24 13.43 -15.79
CA ASN A 78 7.96 13.00 -14.58
C ASN A 78 8.72 11.70 -14.86
N PRO A 79 10.04 11.76 -15.16
CA PRO A 79 10.85 10.58 -15.42
C PRO A 79 10.95 9.59 -14.25
N ASN A 80 10.61 10.02 -13.06
CA ASN A 80 10.63 9.22 -11.84
C ASN A 80 9.22 8.71 -11.45
N VAL A 81 8.22 8.85 -12.33
CA VAL A 81 6.87 8.32 -12.06
C VAL A 81 6.91 6.81 -11.88
N HIS A 82 6.20 6.33 -10.86
CA HIS A 82 6.03 4.91 -10.57
C HIS A 82 4.67 4.42 -11.05
N PHE A 83 4.56 3.11 -11.26
CA PHE A 83 3.34 2.44 -11.71
C PHE A 83 3.03 1.27 -10.78
N ASN A 84 1.80 1.15 -10.33
CA ASN A 84 1.33 0.03 -9.52
C ASN A 84 0.35 -0.81 -10.35
N ALA A 85 0.66 -2.08 -10.55
CA ALA A 85 -0.15 -3.00 -11.33
C ALA A 85 -0.02 -4.44 -10.84
N VAL A 86 -1.00 -5.28 -11.19
CA VAL A 86 -0.90 -6.74 -10.99
C VAL A 86 0.14 -7.30 -11.96
N PRO A 87 1.17 -8.04 -11.47
CA PRO A 87 2.30 -8.49 -12.29
C PRO A 87 1.88 -9.25 -13.55
N ASP A 88 0.98 -10.22 -13.43
CA ASP A 88 0.59 -11.10 -14.55
C ASP A 88 0.00 -10.31 -15.71
N SER A 89 -0.98 -9.44 -15.44
CA SER A 89 -1.62 -8.65 -16.49
C SER A 89 -0.69 -7.55 -17.03
N PHE A 90 0.12 -6.92 -16.18
CA PHE A 90 1.03 -5.86 -16.58
C PHE A 90 2.21 -6.38 -17.42
N SER A 91 2.63 -7.62 -17.22
CA SER A 91 3.68 -8.27 -18.02
C SER A 91 3.41 -8.22 -19.51
N THR A 92 2.14 -8.16 -19.93
CA THR A 92 1.74 -8.06 -21.35
C THR A 92 1.99 -6.67 -21.94
N VAL A 93 2.01 -5.62 -21.12
CA VAL A 93 2.21 -4.22 -21.54
C VAL A 93 3.70 -3.84 -21.52
N ILE A 94 4.49 -4.44 -20.64
CA ILE A 94 5.92 -4.12 -20.43
C ILE A 94 6.72 -4.11 -21.75
N PRO A 95 6.66 -5.11 -22.65
CA PRO A 95 7.47 -5.12 -23.86
C PRO A 95 7.19 -3.94 -24.78
N TYR A 96 5.93 -3.51 -24.90
CA TYR A 96 5.55 -2.35 -25.70
C TYR A 96 6.08 -1.05 -25.09
N LEU A 97 5.94 -0.89 -23.75
CA LEU A 97 6.44 0.28 -23.05
C LEU A 97 7.97 0.40 -23.15
N GLU A 98 8.68 -0.69 -22.92
CA GLU A 98 10.14 -0.73 -23.02
C GLU A 98 10.62 -0.33 -24.42
N ASN A 99 9.99 -0.85 -25.45
CA ASN A 99 10.32 -0.51 -26.84
C ASN A 99 10.10 0.97 -27.13
N GLU A 100 8.95 1.51 -26.72
CA GLU A 100 8.56 2.89 -27.00
C GLU A 100 9.38 3.93 -26.22
N VAL A 101 9.82 3.61 -25.02
CA VAL A 101 10.59 4.53 -24.15
C VAL A 101 12.09 4.29 -24.25
N ASN A 102 12.52 3.20 -24.89
CA ASN A 102 13.92 2.74 -24.97
C ASN A 102 14.59 2.63 -23.60
N LYS A 103 13.87 2.07 -22.62
CA LYS A 103 14.35 1.83 -21.26
C LYS A 103 13.73 0.54 -20.70
N LYS A 104 14.45 -0.13 -19.80
CA LYS A 104 13.90 -1.27 -19.08
C LYS A 104 12.88 -0.84 -18.02
N VAL A 105 11.85 -1.64 -17.84
CA VAL A 105 10.96 -1.56 -16.66
C VAL A 105 11.60 -2.35 -15.52
N ALA A 106 11.75 -1.72 -14.38
CA ALA A 106 12.28 -2.35 -13.17
C ALA A 106 11.18 -2.47 -12.12
N THR A 107 11.06 -3.64 -11.50
CA THR A 107 10.24 -3.81 -10.31
C THR A 107 10.96 -3.16 -9.12
N VAL A 108 10.25 -2.29 -8.41
CA VAL A 108 10.74 -1.61 -7.21
C VAL A 108 10.42 -2.46 -5.98
N MET A 109 9.18 -2.90 -5.89
CA MET A 109 8.66 -3.69 -4.77
C MET A 109 7.49 -4.56 -5.27
N GLN A 110 7.35 -5.73 -4.69
CA GLN A 110 6.16 -6.56 -4.84
C GLN A 110 5.45 -6.68 -3.50
N MET A 111 4.14 -6.48 -3.47
CA MET A 111 3.34 -6.49 -2.25
C MET A 111 2.28 -7.58 -2.30
N ASN A 112 2.20 -8.38 -1.26
CA ASN A 112 1.07 -9.25 -1.01
C ASN A 112 -0.09 -8.43 -0.45
N VAL A 113 -1.29 -8.68 -0.96
CA VAL A 113 -2.53 -8.04 -0.50
C VAL A 113 -3.24 -8.99 0.43
N TYR A 114 -3.54 -8.53 1.63
CA TYR A 114 -4.16 -9.33 2.67
C TYR A 114 -5.49 -8.73 3.09
N VAL A 115 -6.49 -9.60 3.33
CA VAL A 115 -7.78 -9.25 3.94
C VAL A 115 -7.94 -10.06 5.21
N TRP A 116 -8.34 -9.40 6.29
CA TRP A 116 -8.55 -10.04 7.58
C TRP A 116 -9.89 -10.79 7.59
N LYS A 117 -9.89 -12.03 8.04
CA LYS A 117 -11.06 -12.90 8.09
C LYS A 117 -11.49 -13.23 9.53
N SER A 118 -10.52 -13.45 10.41
CA SER A 118 -10.80 -13.78 11.80
C SER A 118 -9.58 -13.54 12.67
N SER A 119 -9.78 -13.38 13.98
CA SER A 119 -8.67 -13.26 14.92
C SER A 119 -8.61 -14.49 15.81
N PRO A 120 -7.51 -15.25 15.79
CA PRO A 120 -7.27 -16.20 16.84
C PRO A 120 -7.13 -15.47 18.18
N ILE A 121 -7.45 -16.16 19.27
CA ILE A 121 -7.24 -15.64 20.64
C ILE A 121 -5.73 -15.54 20.86
N ILE A 122 -5.23 -14.33 21.06
CA ILE A 122 -3.83 -14.09 21.41
C ILE A 122 -3.75 -13.76 22.89
N ASN A 123 -2.88 -14.47 23.62
CA ASN A 123 -2.55 -14.09 24.99
C ASN A 123 -1.89 -12.71 24.99
N LYS A 124 -2.53 -11.72 25.61
CA LYS A 124 -2.08 -10.33 25.59
C LYS A 124 -1.15 -10.06 26.79
N LYS A 125 0.01 -9.48 26.49
CA LYS A 125 0.79 -8.71 27.47
C LYS A 125 0.76 -7.24 27.02
N GLY A 126 0.42 -6.33 27.93
CA GLY A 126 0.24 -4.92 27.60
C GLY A 126 -1.14 -4.60 27.03
N ASN A 127 -1.27 -3.41 26.44
CA ASN A 127 -2.53 -2.90 25.91
C ASN A 127 -2.30 -1.94 24.75
N MET A 128 -3.30 -1.84 23.87
CA MET A 128 -3.36 -0.82 22.83
C MET A 128 -3.80 0.52 23.44
N ILE A 129 -3.13 1.60 23.01
CA ILE A 129 -3.47 2.97 23.38
C ILE A 129 -3.47 3.85 22.14
N PRO A 130 -4.29 4.93 22.07
CA PRO A 130 -4.17 5.91 21.01
C PRO A 130 -2.86 6.70 21.15
N ALA A 131 -2.27 7.08 20.00
CA ALA A 131 -1.12 7.95 19.97
C ALA A 131 -1.48 9.38 20.43
N ASN A 132 -0.52 10.04 21.07
CA ASN A 132 -0.61 11.45 21.46
C ASN A 132 0.80 12.05 21.62
N ASP A 133 0.89 13.36 21.87
CA ASP A 133 2.14 14.11 21.96
C ASP A 133 3.13 13.54 22.98
N LYS A 134 2.62 12.92 24.06
CA LYS A 134 3.48 12.31 25.10
C LYS A 134 4.41 11.25 24.53
N TYR A 135 4.04 10.60 23.42
CA TYR A 135 4.78 9.50 22.80
C TYR A 135 5.43 9.88 21.48
N ALA A 136 5.46 11.18 21.14
CA ALA A 136 5.98 11.66 19.86
C ALA A 136 7.44 11.23 19.60
N VAL A 137 8.29 11.25 20.62
CA VAL A 137 9.70 10.84 20.51
C VAL A 137 9.85 9.36 20.19
N GLU A 138 9.09 8.49 20.85
CA GLU A 138 9.07 7.05 20.59
C GLU A 138 8.53 6.75 19.19
N MET A 139 7.48 7.46 18.76
CA MET A 139 6.92 7.35 17.41
C MET A 139 7.92 7.76 16.33
N GLN A 140 8.67 8.85 16.53
CA GLN A 140 9.74 9.28 15.61
C GLN A 140 10.80 8.18 15.44
N LYS A 141 11.26 7.59 16.54
CA LYS A 141 12.22 6.47 16.50
C LYS A 141 11.69 5.27 15.73
N LEU A 142 10.43 4.89 15.98
CA LEU A 142 9.78 3.78 15.28
C LEU A 142 9.60 4.08 13.80
N LEU A 143 9.23 5.31 13.43
CA LEU A 143 9.06 5.73 12.04
C LEU A 143 10.39 5.71 11.26
N ILE A 144 11.45 6.31 11.83
CA ILE A 144 12.81 6.28 11.24
C ILE A 144 13.28 4.84 11.05
N GLN A 145 13.03 3.98 12.05
CA GLN A 145 13.37 2.57 11.96
C GLN A 145 12.60 1.86 10.85
N LEU A 146 11.29 2.16 10.69
CA LEU A 146 10.45 1.57 9.66
C LEU A 146 10.96 1.90 8.25
N VAL A 147 11.25 3.17 8.00
CA VAL A 147 11.79 3.63 6.70
C VAL A 147 13.14 2.97 6.42
N LYS A 148 14.04 2.95 7.40
CA LYS A 148 15.35 2.31 7.24
C LYS A 148 15.25 0.79 6.97
N ASP A 149 14.28 0.11 7.57
CA ASP A 149 14.08 -1.33 7.38
C ASP A 149 13.45 -1.67 6.03
N GLY A 150 12.56 -0.80 5.49
CA GLY A 150 11.82 -1.03 4.25
C GLY A 150 12.50 -0.45 3.02
N GLU A 151 12.90 0.80 3.07
CA GLU A 151 13.41 1.54 1.91
C GLU A 151 14.94 1.60 1.88
N HIS A 152 15.61 1.16 2.95
CA HIS A 152 17.06 1.28 3.16
C HIS A 152 17.58 2.73 3.12
N GLU A 153 16.68 3.70 3.28
CA GLU A 153 16.98 5.14 3.31
C GLU A 153 17.01 5.67 4.75
N ASP A 154 17.76 6.75 4.95
CA ASP A 154 17.78 7.43 6.23
C ASP A 154 16.78 8.60 6.22
N MET A 155 15.77 8.55 7.09
CA MET A 155 14.83 9.63 7.28
C MET A 155 15.41 10.67 8.24
N PRO A 156 15.53 11.97 7.86
CA PRO A 156 15.94 13.04 8.76
C PRO A 156 14.99 13.18 9.95
N VAL A 157 15.54 13.46 11.13
CA VAL A 157 14.75 13.60 12.38
C VAL A 157 13.66 14.66 12.26
N GLU A 158 13.96 15.79 11.59
CA GLU A 158 12.98 16.86 11.38
C GLU A 158 11.82 16.44 10.49
N THR A 159 12.10 15.65 9.45
CA THR A 159 11.05 15.05 8.61
C THR A 159 10.21 14.06 9.41
N ALA A 160 10.85 13.20 10.21
CA ALA A 160 10.14 12.26 11.07
C ALA A 160 9.22 13.00 12.07
N LYS A 161 9.66 14.13 12.64
CA LYS A 161 8.86 14.95 13.53
C LYS A 161 7.61 15.48 12.83
N GLN A 162 7.75 16.10 11.66
CA GLN A 162 6.62 16.64 10.90
C GLN A 162 5.59 15.54 10.54
N VAL A 163 6.08 14.36 10.14
CA VAL A 163 5.20 13.23 9.85
C VAL A 163 4.48 12.76 11.11
N VAL A 164 5.18 12.64 12.23
CA VAL A 164 4.58 12.20 13.51
C VAL A 164 3.55 13.22 14.02
N ASP A 165 3.79 14.52 13.91
CA ASP A 165 2.83 15.55 14.27
C ASP A 165 1.53 15.41 13.45
N SER A 166 1.65 15.15 12.13
CA SER A 166 0.52 14.84 11.26
C SER A 166 -0.19 13.54 11.66
N MET A 167 0.58 12.50 11.98
CA MET A 167 0.04 11.20 12.43
C MET A 167 -0.77 11.35 13.72
N ILE A 168 -0.30 12.10 14.70
CA ILE A 168 -1.02 12.37 15.97
C ILE A 168 -2.29 13.16 15.68
N THR A 169 -2.22 14.19 14.85
CA THR A 169 -3.38 15.01 14.46
C THR A 169 -4.46 14.18 13.77
N SER A 170 -4.09 13.15 13.01
CA SER A 170 -5.03 12.26 12.31
C SER A 170 -5.90 11.42 13.24
N GLN A 171 -5.47 11.19 14.49
CA GLN A 171 -6.11 10.32 15.49
C GLN A 171 -6.28 8.85 15.02
N ASN A 172 -5.52 8.43 14.01
CA ASN A 172 -5.61 7.11 13.40
C ASN A 172 -4.43 6.19 13.77
N VAL A 173 -3.56 6.63 14.69
CA VAL A 173 -2.37 5.88 15.10
C VAL A 173 -2.58 5.26 16.47
N PHE A 174 -2.20 3.99 16.57
CA PHE A 174 -2.28 3.21 17.79
C PHE A 174 -0.90 2.66 18.17
N LEU A 175 -0.65 2.61 19.47
CA LEU A 175 0.59 2.14 20.05
C LEU A 175 0.31 0.92 20.92
N TRP A 176 1.22 -0.05 20.92
CA TRP A 176 1.22 -1.13 21.91
C TRP A 176 2.15 -0.78 23.05
N LYS A 177 1.59 -0.74 24.26
CA LYS A 177 2.31 -0.42 25.48
C LYS A 177 2.38 -1.64 26.39
N ASP A 178 3.60 -2.02 26.84
CA ASP A 178 3.85 -3.10 27.78
C ASP A 178 4.86 -2.64 28.82
N GLU A 179 4.62 -2.97 30.10
CA GLU A 179 5.46 -2.58 31.26
C GLU A 179 5.85 -1.08 31.27
N GLY A 180 4.94 -0.21 30.82
CA GLY A 180 5.18 1.25 30.77
C GLY A 180 5.84 1.76 29.50
N GLU A 181 6.38 0.89 28.64
CA GLU A 181 7.13 1.24 27.44
C GLU A 181 6.32 1.06 26.15
N ILE A 182 6.58 1.90 25.15
CA ILE A 182 6.04 1.72 23.79
C ILE A 182 6.86 0.64 23.08
N CYS A 183 6.14 -0.35 22.52
CA CYS A 183 6.73 -1.52 21.90
C CYS A 183 6.49 -1.59 20.39
N SER A 184 5.30 -1.18 19.94
CA SER A 184 4.89 -1.21 18.54
C SER A 184 4.00 -0.02 18.21
N MET A 185 3.95 0.31 16.93
CA MET A 185 3.07 1.32 16.35
C MET A 185 2.38 0.75 15.12
N ALA A 186 1.14 1.13 14.88
CA ALA A 186 0.40 0.87 13.64
C ALA A 186 -0.61 1.99 13.38
N MET A 187 -1.01 2.16 12.12
CA MET A 187 -1.90 3.23 11.70
C MET A 187 -3.05 2.69 10.85
N ILE A 188 -4.24 3.26 11.02
CA ILE A 188 -5.30 3.15 10.02
C ILE A 188 -5.05 4.23 8.98
N ALA A 189 -4.60 3.80 7.81
CA ALA A 189 -4.20 4.71 6.73
C ALA A 189 -5.40 5.27 5.96
N HIS A 190 -6.49 4.52 5.92
CA HIS A 190 -7.71 4.92 5.20
C HIS A 190 -8.91 4.10 5.67
N ARG A 191 -10.05 4.76 5.79
CA ARG A 191 -11.38 4.14 5.93
C ARG A 191 -12.17 4.50 4.69
N GLY A 192 -12.15 3.60 3.69
CA GLY A 192 -12.89 3.74 2.44
C GLY A 192 -14.31 3.21 2.53
N GLU A 193 -14.96 3.09 1.39
CA GLU A 193 -16.35 2.61 1.30
C GLU A 193 -16.47 1.11 1.64
N HIS A 194 -15.45 0.31 1.27
CA HIS A 194 -15.47 -1.15 1.43
C HIS A 194 -14.38 -1.66 2.37
N PHE A 195 -13.29 -0.94 2.50
CA PHE A 195 -12.10 -1.41 3.23
C PHE A 195 -11.58 -0.38 4.22
N THR A 196 -11.20 -0.87 5.39
CA THR A 196 -10.31 -0.16 6.31
C THR A 196 -8.89 -0.68 6.10
N ARG A 197 -7.96 0.20 5.72
CA ARG A 197 -6.58 -0.17 5.44
C ARG A 197 -5.65 0.15 6.60
N ILE A 198 -4.96 -0.87 7.11
CA ILE A 198 -3.89 -0.74 8.10
C ILE A 198 -2.54 -0.62 7.38
N ASN A 199 -1.67 0.25 7.90
CA ASN A 199 -0.27 0.36 7.49
C ASN A 199 0.64 0.75 8.66
N THR A 200 1.90 1.08 8.36
CA THR A 200 2.90 1.59 9.33
C THR A 200 3.07 0.67 10.54
N VAL A 201 2.96 -0.64 10.32
CA VAL A 201 3.10 -1.63 11.40
C VAL A 201 4.59 -1.85 11.69
N VAL A 202 5.04 -1.40 12.84
CA VAL A 202 6.45 -1.48 13.25
C VAL A 202 6.57 -1.85 14.72
N THR A 203 7.58 -2.68 15.04
CA THR A 203 7.98 -3.01 16.42
C THR A 203 9.41 -2.57 16.64
N ASP A 204 9.68 -1.92 17.77
CA ASP A 204 11.04 -1.57 18.22
C ASP A 204 11.97 -2.78 18.09
N ARG A 205 13.14 -2.58 17.46
CA ARG A 205 14.10 -3.68 17.18
C ARG A 205 14.47 -4.47 18.42
N SER A 206 14.66 -3.81 19.57
CA SER A 206 15.02 -4.43 20.84
C SER A 206 13.87 -5.26 21.44
N LYS A 207 12.65 -5.09 20.96
CA LYS A 207 11.42 -5.71 21.48
C LYS A 207 10.79 -6.71 20.51
N ARG A 208 11.43 -6.99 19.36
CA ARG A 208 10.96 -7.96 18.37
C ARG A 208 10.92 -9.39 18.92
N GLY A 209 10.17 -10.25 18.25
CA GLY A 209 10.00 -11.66 18.65
C GLY A 209 8.99 -11.91 19.78
N LYS A 210 8.47 -10.85 20.42
CA LYS A 210 7.50 -10.95 21.53
C LYS A 210 6.03 -10.86 21.08
N GLY A 211 5.76 -10.69 19.78
CA GLY A 211 4.42 -10.69 19.20
C GLY A 211 3.66 -9.36 19.26
N TYR A 212 4.31 -8.25 19.66
CA TYR A 212 3.63 -6.96 19.87
C TYR A 212 2.91 -6.42 18.64
N ALA A 213 3.53 -6.48 17.44
CA ALA A 213 2.86 -6.08 16.20
C ALA A 213 1.58 -6.89 15.94
N GLY A 214 1.62 -8.20 16.20
CA GLY A 214 0.45 -9.06 16.06
C GLY A 214 -0.66 -8.76 17.06
N MET A 215 -0.30 -8.49 18.32
CA MET A 215 -1.27 -8.08 19.34
C MET A 215 -1.93 -6.75 18.98
N LEU A 216 -1.13 -5.75 18.54
CA LEU A 216 -1.62 -4.45 18.11
C LEU A 216 -2.55 -4.57 16.89
N ALA A 217 -2.09 -5.19 15.81
CA ALA A 217 -2.90 -5.34 14.60
C ALA A 217 -4.19 -6.14 14.85
N SER A 218 -4.14 -7.21 15.66
CA SER A 218 -5.35 -7.97 16.01
C SER A 218 -6.36 -7.15 16.80
N GLU A 219 -5.89 -6.29 17.72
CA GLU A 219 -6.77 -5.41 18.50
C GLU A 219 -7.39 -4.34 17.61
N MET A 220 -6.60 -3.74 16.71
CA MET A 220 -7.11 -2.80 15.72
C MET A 220 -8.18 -3.45 14.84
N CYS A 221 -7.94 -4.67 14.34
CA CYS A 221 -8.92 -5.39 13.53
C CYS A 221 -10.23 -5.62 14.29
N ARG A 222 -10.18 -6.04 15.57
CA ARG A 222 -11.40 -6.24 16.37
C ARG A 222 -12.17 -4.95 16.60
N ASN A 223 -11.47 -3.83 16.83
CA ASN A 223 -12.13 -2.54 17.03
C ASN A 223 -12.77 -2.03 15.74
N GLU A 224 -12.10 -2.19 14.60
CA GLU A 224 -12.59 -1.75 13.28
C GLU A 224 -13.69 -2.68 12.73
N GLN A 225 -13.79 -3.93 13.17
CA GLN A 225 -14.84 -4.87 12.74
C GLN A 225 -16.27 -4.34 12.98
N GLN A 226 -16.43 -3.40 13.90
CA GLN A 226 -17.73 -2.78 14.20
C GLN A 226 -18.21 -1.85 13.07
N ASN A 227 -17.33 -1.47 12.14
CA ASN A 227 -17.61 -0.51 11.07
C ASN A 227 -18.08 -1.14 9.76
N GLU A 228 -18.42 -2.44 9.73
CA GLU A 228 -18.89 -3.22 8.56
C GLU A 228 -17.88 -3.31 7.39
N ASN A 229 -16.76 -2.59 7.43
CA ASN A 229 -15.73 -2.64 6.42
C ASN A 229 -14.83 -3.87 6.56
N GLU A 230 -14.43 -4.45 5.44
CA GLU A 230 -13.35 -5.44 5.46
C GLU A 230 -12.01 -4.75 5.80
N ILE A 231 -11.18 -5.41 6.59
CA ILE A 231 -9.89 -4.86 7.00
C ILE A 231 -8.81 -5.45 6.13
N MET A 232 -7.95 -4.61 5.57
CA MET A 232 -6.93 -5.03 4.64
C MET A 232 -5.58 -4.36 4.90
N LEU A 233 -4.52 -4.94 4.32
CA LEU A 233 -3.19 -4.34 4.27
C LEU A 233 -2.41 -4.82 3.04
N TYR A 234 -1.37 -4.04 2.70
CA TYR A 234 -0.31 -4.46 1.80
C TYR A 234 0.94 -4.79 2.62
N ALA A 235 1.60 -5.88 2.28
CA ALA A 235 2.86 -6.29 2.91
C ALA A 235 3.90 -6.61 1.84
N ASP A 236 5.13 -6.16 2.04
CA ASP A 236 6.25 -6.50 1.20
C ASP A 236 6.36 -8.04 1.07
N ALA A 237 6.34 -8.54 -0.17
CA ALA A 237 6.42 -9.97 -0.47
C ALA A 237 7.74 -10.57 -0.01
N ASP A 238 8.82 -9.78 -0.02
CA ASP A 238 10.17 -10.18 0.38
C ASP A 238 10.40 -10.09 1.91
N ASN A 239 9.35 -9.72 2.68
CA ASN A 239 9.41 -9.70 4.15
C ASN A 239 8.68 -10.92 4.76
N PRO A 240 9.34 -12.09 4.90
CA PRO A 240 8.69 -13.30 5.39
C PRO A 240 8.24 -13.19 6.86
N ALA A 241 8.83 -12.30 7.65
CA ALA A 241 8.44 -12.11 9.04
C ALA A 241 7.05 -11.43 9.13
N SER A 242 6.83 -10.39 8.36
CA SER A 242 5.54 -9.69 8.27
C SER A 242 4.46 -10.58 7.66
N ASN A 243 4.76 -11.28 6.57
CA ASN A 243 3.80 -12.18 5.91
C ASN A 243 3.34 -13.29 6.86
N ARG A 244 4.27 -13.96 7.59
CA ARG A 244 3.90 -14.97 8.60
C ARG A 244 3.11 -14.37 9.76
N LEU A 245 3.42 -13.14 10.18
CA LEU A 245 2.69 -12.45 11.22
C LEU A 245 1.22 -12.27 10.82
N TYR A 246 0.96 -11.69 9.65
CA TYR A 246 -0.39 -11.39 9.20
C TYR A 246 -1.23 -12.67 9.02
N GLN A 247 -0.67 -13.72 8.40
CA GLN A 247 -1.34 -15.02 8.30
C GLN A 247 -1.69 -15.60 9.68
N ARG A 248 -0.78 -15.52 10.66
CA ARG A 248 -1.01 -16.01 12.02
C ARG A 248 -2.16 -15.29 12.74
N ILE A 249 -2.37 -14.02 12.45
CA ILE A 249 -3.43 -13.24 13.10
C ILE A 249 -4.72 -13.18 12.28
N GLY A 250 -4.84 -14.06 11.27
CA GLY A 250 -6.09 -14.29 10.53
C GLY A 250 -6.26 -13.48 9.27
N PHE A 251 -5.20 -12.91 8.71
CA PHE A 251 -5.23 -12.35 7.37
C PHE A 251 -5.01 -13.44 6.32
N GLU A 252 -5.79 -13.40 5.25
CA GLU A 252 -5.66 -14.25 4.08
C GLU A 252 -5.13 -13.43 2.90
N GLN A 253 -4.18 -13.98 2.16
CA GLN A 253 -3.68 -13.36 0.95
C GLN A 253 -4.71 -13.49 -0.16
N VAL A 254 -5.13 -12.36 -0.74
CA VAL A 254 -6.15 -12.29 -1.79
C VAL A 254 -5.61 -11.85 -3.14
N GLY A 255 -4.35 -11.46 -3.21
CA GLY A 255 -3.70 -11.04 -4.45
C GLY A 255 -2.31 -10.48 -4.23
N GLN A 256 -1.76 -9.95 -5.31
CA GLN A 256 -0.47 -9.25 -5.33
C GLN A 256 -0.57 -8.01 -6.20
N ILE A 257 0.24 -7.01 -5.88
CA ILE A 257 0.49 -5.83 -6.70
C ILE A 257 1.98 -5.52 -6.67
N ALA A 258 2.52 -5.03 -7.78
CA ALA A 258 3.91 -4.62 -7.83
C ALA A 258 4.02 -3.17 -8.24
N GLU A 259 5.03 -2.51 -7.69
CA GLU A 259 5.45 -1.18 -8.04
C GLU A 259 6.59 -1.24 -9.04
N TYR A 260 6.46 -0.48 -10.11
CA TYR A 260 7.40 -0.43 -11.23
C TYR A 260 7.89 0.99 -11.46
N LYS A 261 9.11 1.11 -12.00
CA LYS A 261 9.67 2.37 -12.52
C LYS A 261 10.48 2.14 -13.78
N MET A 262 10.76 3.22 -14.50
CA MET A 262 11.71 3.13 -15.61
C MET A 262 13.13 2.99 -15.08
N GLY A 263 13.81 1.96 -15.54
CA GLY A 263 15.21 1.67 -15.25
C GLY A 263 16.17 2.37 -16.23
N LYS A 264 17.35 1.78 -16.41
CA LYS A 264 18.37 2.29 -17.34
C LYS A 264 17.94 2.12 -18.80
N LYS A 265 18.48 2.97 -19.69
CA LYS A 265 18.36 2.79 -21.15
C LYS A 265 18.93 1.45 -21.57
N PHE A 266 18.42 0.89 -22.66
CA PHE A 266 19.09 -0.22 -23.32
C PHE A 266 20.51 0.24 -23.70
N HIS A 267 21.50 -0.57 -23.38
CA HIS A 267 22.83 -0.36 -23.97
C HIS A 267 22.74 -0.73 -25.45
N THR A 268 22.88 0.26 -26.31
CA THR A 268 23.06 0.09 -27.75
C THR A 268 24.43 -0.50 -28.02
#